data_ba9cc7e25b16b8020c09b49acdd17791
#
_entry.id   ba9cc7e25b16b8020c09b49acdd17791
#
_cell.length_a   1.000
_cell.length_b   1.000
_cell.length_c   1.000
_cell.angle_alpha   90.00
_cell.angle_beta   90.00
_cell.angle_gamma   90.00
#
_symmetry.space_group_name_H-M   'P 1'
#
loop_
_entity.id
_entity.type
_entity.pdbx_description
1 polymer ?
#
loop_
_entity_poly.entity_id
_entity_poly.type
_entity_poly.pdbx_seq_one_letter_code
_entity_poly.pdbx_strand_id
1 'polypeptide(L)'
;MKKISKISALVLSILILNQSSITTISAYSTENSTETSSVKTVGLITLHSLSVQCVNHELAITSRTISNAEMKKIGLKNIIIQQSSNNSTWSEYVTLDDMLVNDTKHELYNYTVDVTPGYYYRVKCDHYAKEKGLFFPDEESISNTSNSVYIN
;
A
#
# COMPACT_ATOMS: atom_id res chain seq x y z
N MET A 1 -29.66 54.74 26.44
CA MET A 1 -28.58 55.32 25.64
C MET A 1 -27.74 54.15 25.10
N LYS A 2 -27.86 53.82 23.82
CA LYS A 2 -27.13 52.70 23.17
C LYS A 2 -25.91 53.27 22.45
N LYS A 3 -24.70 52.80 22.81
CA LYS A 3 -23.47 53.12 22.09
C LYS A 3 -23.28 52.07 20.98
N ILE A 4 -23.26 52.54 19.75
CA ILE A 4 -22.93 51.74 18.56
C ILE A 4 -21.43 51.77 18.38
N SER A 5 -20.77 50.62 18.48
CA SER A 5 -19.35 50.47 18.20
C SER A 5 -19.16 50.24 16.69
N LYS A 6 -18.32 51.06 16.08
CA LYS A 6 -17.96 50.99 14.65
C LYS A 6 -16.93 49.87 14.44
N ILE A 7 -17.30 48.91 13.63
CA ILE A 7 -16.37 47.86 13.16
C ILE A 7 -15.61 48.44 11.98
N SER A 8 -14.32 48.63 12.16
CA SER A 8 -13.38 49.04 11.10
C SER A 8 -12.92 47.78 10.35
N ALA A 9 -13.30 47.67 9.09
CA ALA A 9 -12.83 46.61 8.21
C ALA A 9 -11.43 46.95 7.71
N LEU A 10 -10.43 46.25 8.22
CA LEU A 10 -9.06 46.30 7.72
C LEU A 10 -8.93 45.33 6.56
N VAL A 11 -8.91 45.84 5.34
CA VAL A 11 -8.59 45.05 4.13
C VAL A 11 -7.09 44.86 4.10
N LEU A 12 -6.64 43.65 4.45
CA LEU A 12 -5.23 43.26 4.34
C LEU A 12 -4.99 42.61 2.97
N SER A 13 -4.38 43.38 2.06
CA SER A 13 -3.92 42.87 0.75
C SER A 13 -2.73 41.97 0.97
N ILE A 14 -2.92 40.64 0.84
CA ILE A 14 -1.83 39.68 0.87
C ILE A 14 -1.24 39.57 -0.51
N LEU A 15 -0.05 40.16 -0.67
CA LEU A 15 0.81 40.01 -1.83
C LEU A 15 1.42 38.60 -1.77
N ILE A 16 0.95 37.67 -2.61
CA ILE A 16 1.52 36.35 -2.71
C ILE A 16 2.79 36.44 -3.55
N LEU A 17 3.95 36.56 -2.90
CA LEU A 17 5.23 36.29 -3.53
C LEU A 17 5.33 34.76 -3.76
N ASN A 18 5.28 34.36 -5.03
CA ASN A 18 5.69 33.02 -5.45
C ASN A 18 7.21 32.85 -5.22
N GLN A 19 7.59 32.39 -4.05
CA GLN A 19 8.90 31.81 -3.83
C GLN A 19 8.79 30.30 -4.13
N SER A 20 9.25 29.92 -5.30
CA SER A 20 9.56 28.52 -5.63
C SER A 20 10.73 28.08 -4.73
N SER A 21 10.42 27.58 -3.55
CA SER A 21 11.36 26.84 -2.74
C SER A 21 11.64 25.53 -3.45
N ILE A 22 12.82 25.46 -4.08
CA ILE A 22 13.41 24.19 -4.50
C ILE A 22 13.74 23.46 -3.19
N THR A 23 12.84 22.60 -2.73
CA THR A 23 13.17 21.61 -1.72
C THR A 23 14.09 20.61 -2.38
N THR A 24 15.39 20.73 -2.10
CA THR A 24 16.34 19.64 -2.32
C THR A 24 15.85 18.47 -1.50
N ILE A 25 15.21 17.51 -2.16
CA ILE A 25 14.94 16.20 -1.57
C ILE A 25 16.31 15.57 -1.38
N SER A 26 16.84 15.63 -0.15
CA SER A 26 17.93 14.76 0.26
C SER A 26 17.48 13.34 -0.03
N ALA A 27 18.10 12.71 -1.01
CA ALA A 27 17.95 11.30 -1.24
C ALA A 27 18.49 10.60 0.02
N TYR A 28 17.59 10.27 0.93
CA TYR A 28 17.85 9.31 1.97
C TYR A 28 18.09 7.99 1.22
N SER A 29 19.31 7.49 1.26
CA SER A 29 19.65 6.22 0.63
C SER A 29 18.84 5.13 1.33
N THR A 30 17.74 4.76 0.68
CA THR A 30 16.92 3.62 1.05
C THR A 30 17.73 2.39 0.69
N GLU A 31 18.29 1.74 1.68
CA GLU A 31 18.88 0.42 1.51
C GLU A 31 17.78 -0.52 0.99
N ASN A 32 17.96 -0.93 -0.26
CA ASN A 32 17.39 -2.08 -0.95
C ASN A 32 16.09 -2.69 -0.37
N SER A 33 14.96 -2.03 -0.56
CA SER A 33 13.71 -2.75 -0.70
C SER A 33 13.62 -3.29 -2.13
N THR A 34 13.98 -4.54 -2.34
CA THR A 34 13.77 -5.21 -3.62
C THR A 34 12.27 -5.45 -3.77
N GLU A 35 11.57 -4.52 -4.41
CA GLU A 35 10.20 -4.78 -4.84
C GLU A 35 10.26 -5.89 -5.90
N THR A 36 9.70 -7.04 -5.58
CA THR A 36 9.50 -8.09 -6.58
C THR A 36 8.26 -7.73 -7.37
N SER A 37 8.43 -7.03 -8.48
CA SER A 37 7.36 -6.81 -9.45
C SER A 37 7.54 -7.73 -10.64
N SER A 38 6.48 -8.39 -11.09
CA SER A 38 6.48 -9.15 -12.33
C SER A 38 5.42 -8.61 -13.29
N VAL A 39 5.78 -8.49 -14.55
CA VAL A 39 4.85 -8.11 -15.63
C VAL A 39 4.47 -9.38 -16.39
N LYS A 40 3.19 -9.69 -16.38
CA LYS A 40 2.63 -10.81 -17.13
C LYS A 40 1.91 -10.28 -18.37
N THR A 41 2.25 -10.80 -19.55
CA THR A 41 1.70 -10.36 -20.84
C THR A 41 0.42 -11.09 -21.25
N VAL A 42 0.08 -12.18 -20.56
CA VAL A 42 -1.13 -12.98 -20.83
C VAL A 42 -1.80 -13.31 -19.50
N GLY A 43 -2.99 -12.75 -19.29
CA GLY A 43 -3.79 -12.97 -18.08
C GLY A 43 -4.58 -11.72 -17.69
N LEU A 44 -5.36 -11.82 -16.63
CA LEU A 44 -6.15 -10.71 -16.11
C LEU A 44 -5.28 -9.69 -15.38
N ILE A 45 -4.29 -10.17 -14.61
CA ILE A 45 -3.35 -9.36 -13.83
C ILE A 45 -2.13 -9.03 -14.70
N THR A 46 -1.90 -7.75 -14.95
CA THR A 46 -0.79 -7.26 -15.79
C THR A 46 0.41 -6.79 -14.98
N LEU A 47 0.19 -6.38 -13.73
CA LEU A 47 1.25 -5.99 -12.80
C LEU A 47 0.82 -6.28 -11.37
N HIS A 48 1.74 -6.79 -10.59
CA HIS A 48 1.57 -6.95 -9.14
C HIS A 48 2.88 -6.64 -8.41
N SER A 49 2.77 -6.11 -7.20
CA SER A 49 3.91 -5.91 -6.29
C SER A 49 3.46 -6.02 -4.83
N LEU A 50 4.39 -6.45 -3.98
CA LEU A 50 4.19 -6.57 -2.54
C LEU A 50 5.51 -6.25 -1.85
N SER A 51 5.49 -5.32 -0.90
CA SER A 51 6.66 -4.95 -0.11
C SER A 51 6.29 -4.65 1.34
N VAL A 52 7.25 -4.78 2.24
CA VAL A 52 7.11 -4.41 3.65
C VAL A 52 8.26 -3.53 4.10
N GLN A 53 7.98 -2.64 5.05
CA GLN A 53 8.94 -1.73 5.66
C GLN A 53 8.67 -1.62 7.17
N CYS A 54 9.68 -1.22 7.94
CA CYS A 54 9.49 -0.79 9.32
C CYS A 54 9.21 0.71 9.34
N VAL A 55 8.05 1.12 9.85
CA VAL A 55 7.67 2.52 10.02
C VAL A 55 7.19 2.71 11.46
N ASN A 56 7.88 3.54 12.24
CA ASN A 56 7.53 3.80 13.65
C ASN A 56 7.38 2.52 14.51
N HIS A 57 8.23 1.52 14.29
CA HIS A 57 8.17 0.20 14.93
C HIS A 57 6.97 -0.67 14.54
N GLU A 58 6.19 -0.27 13.55
CA GLU A 58 5.10 -1.04 12.95
C GLU A 58 5.53 -1.68 11.63
N LEU A 59 4.86 -2.76 11.25
CA LEU A 59 5.01 -3.38 9.94
C LEU A 59 4.12 -2.63 8.94
N ALA A 60 4.73 -1.82 8.08
CA ALA A 60 4.03 -1.18 6.97
C ALA A 60 4.04 -2.11 5.75
N ILE A 61 2.87 -2.37 5.18
CA ILE A 61 2.64 -3.24 4.03
C ILE A 61 2.17 -2.38 2.87
N THR A 62 2.86 -2.49 1.73
CA THR A 62 2.44 -1.85 0.48
C THR A 62 2.24 -2.92 -0.58
N SER A 63 1.09 -2.89 -1.23
CA SER A 63 0.74 -3.80 -2.31
C SER A 63 0.08 -3.06 -3.46
N ARG A 64 0.25 -3.59 -4.67
CA ARG A 64 -0.37 -3.08 -5.87
C ARG A 64 -0.77 -4.23 -6.78
N THR A 65 -2.01 -4.19 -7.28
CA THR A 65 -2.54 -5.12 -8.28
C THR A 65 -3.16 -4.33 -9.42
N ILE A 66 -2.71 -4.56 -10.67
CA ILE A 66 -3.24 -3.91 -11.88
C ILE A 66 -3.68 -5.00 -12.86
N SER A 67 -4.84 -4.79 -13.46
CA SER A 67 -5.42 -5.69 -14.46
C SER A 67 -5.48 -5.06 -15.86
N ASN A 68 -5.68 -5.89 -16.88
CA ASN A 68 -5.83 -5.49 -18.27
C ASN A 68 -7.14 -4.73 -18.55
N ALA A 69 -8.17 -4.97 -17.75
CA ALA A 69 -9.51 -4.36 -17.86
C ALA A 69 -10.09 -4.05 -16.48
N GLU A 70 -11.24 -3.42 -16.43
CA GLU A 70 -12.00 -3.22 -15.20
C GLU A 70 -12.57 -4.55 -14.69
N MET A 71 -12.19 -4.96 -13.49
CA MET A 71 -12.57 -6.23 -12.88
C MET A 71 -13.80 -6.08 -11.99
N LYS A 72 -14.59 -7.15 -11.88
CA LYS A 72 -15.65 -7.24 -10.87
C LYS A 72 -15.09 -7.21 -9.46
N LYS A 73 -13.94 -7.88 -9.25
CA LYS A 73 -13.18 -7.86 -8.01
C LYS A 73 -11.69 -7.89 -8.32
N ILE A 74 -10.90 -7.09 -7.60
CA ILE A 74 -9.45 -7.07 -7.69
C ILE A 74 -8.86 -6.74 -6.33
N GLY A 75 -7.69 -7.31 -5.98
CA GLY A 75 -7.01 -7.01 -4.73
C GLY A 75 -6.21 -8.19 -4.19
N LEU A 76 -6.22 -8.35 -2.87
CA LEU A 76 -5.46 -9.37 -2.16
C LEU A 76 -6.36 -10.39 -1.49
N LYS A 77 -5.94 -11.66 -1.53
CA LYS A 77 -6.52 -12.79 -0.79
C LYS A 77 -5.44 -13.53 0.00
N ASN A 78 -5.88 -14.33 0.97
CA ASN A 78 -5.01 -15.22 1.74
C ASN A 78 -3.78 -14.48 2.31
N ILE A 79 -3.99 -13.32 2.94
CA ILE A 79 -2.93 -12.46 3.42
C ILE A 79 -2.42 -13.01 4.76
N ILE A 80 -1.16 -13.48 4.77
CA ILE A 80 -0.51 -14.07 5.94
C ILE A 80 0.75 -13.26 6.28
N ILE A 81 0.79 -12.70 7.47
CA ILE A 81 2.02 -12.16 8.05
C ILE A 81 2.78 -13.30 8.68
N GLN A 82 4.05 -13.45 8.30
CA GLN A 82 4.96 -14.45 8.84
C GLN A 82 6.05 -13.78 9.67
N GLN A 83 6.47 -14.46 10.72
CA GLN A 83 7.50 -14.05 11.68
C GLN A 83 8.68 -15.02 11.66
N SER A 84 9.90 -14.48 11.91
CA SER A 84 11.12 -15.27 12.03
C SER A 84 12.10 -14.62 13.01
N SER A 85 12.75 -15.41 13.84
CA SER A 85 13.86 -14.93 14.69
C SER A 85 15.21 -14.88 13.98
N ASN A 86 15.37 -15.56 12.85
CA ASN A 86 16.66 -15.75 12.16
C ASN A 86 16.61 -15.41 10.66
N ASN A 87 15.50 -14.83 10.18
CA ASN A 87 15.26 -14.50 8.77
C ASN A 87 15.35 -15.72 7.79
N SER A 88 15.22 -16.92 8.31
CA SER A 88 15.34 -18.18 7.53
C SER A 88 14.15 -19.11 7.75
N THR A 89 13.80 -19.34 9.02
CA THR A 89 12.68 -20.22 9.40
C THR A 89 11.49 -19.33 9.74
N TRP A 90 10.40 -19.54 9.04
CA TRP A 90 9.21 -18.70 9.10
C TRP A 90 8.02 -19.45 9.71
N SER A 91 7.31 -18.78 10.60
CA SER A 91 6.03 -19.23 11.14
C SER A 91 4.95 -18.18 10.85
N GLU A 92 3.72 -18.61 10.78
CA GLU A 92 2.58 -17.70 10.71
C GLU A 92 2.49 -16.88 12.00
N TYR A 93 2.33 -15.57 11.86
CA TYR A 93 2.09 -14.64 12.97
C TYR A 93 0.60 -14.28 13.05
N VAL A 94 0.02 -13.86 11.93
CA VAL A 94 -1.41 -13.55 11.83
C VAL A 94 -1.88 -13.65 10.37
N THR A 95 -3.11 -14.07 10.18
CA THR A 95 -3.83 -14.02 8.90
C THR A 95 -4.78 -12.83 8.92
N LEU A 96 -4.76 -12.02 7.87
CA LEU A 96 -5.65 -10.88 7.67
C LEU A 96 -6.81 -11.27 6.75
N ASP A 97 -7.90 -10.52 6.84
CA ASP A 97 -9.04 -10.67 5.93
C ASP A 97 -8.66 -10.30 4.48
N ASP A 98 -9.38 -10.86 3.53
CA ASP A 98 -9.25 -10.53 2.11
C ASP A 98 -9.53 -9.04 1.86
N MET A 99 -8.70 -8.40 1.04
CA MET A 99 -8.78 -6.99 0.70
C MET A 99 -9.09 -6.82 -0.76
N LEU A 100 -10.39 -6.79 -1.08
CA LEU A 100 -10.89 -6.75 -2.45
C LEU A 100 -11.68 -5.47 -2.69
N VAL A 101 -11.42 -4.82 -3.82
CA VAL A 101 -12.20 -3.70 -4.36
C VAL A 101 -12.96 -4.14 -5.60
N ASN A 102 -14.07 -3.46 -5.89
CA ASN A 102 -14.94 -3.80 -7.02
C ASN A 102 -14.84 -2.74 -8.11
N ASP A 103 -15.16 -3.16 -9.34
CA ASP A 103 -15.39 -2.26 -10.48
C ASP A 103 -14.22 -1.31 -10.77
N THR A 104 -12.99 -1.86 -10.74
CA THR A 104 -11.77 -1.09 -11.00
C THR A 104 -10.70 -1.93 -11.71
N LYS A 105 -9.70 -1.24 -12.30
CA LYS A 105 -8.51 -1.86 -12.91
C LYS A 105 -7.35 -2.00 -11.94
N HIS A 106 -7.37 -1.29 -10.83
CA HIS A 106 -6.24 -1.24 -9.91
C HIS A 106 -6.68 -1.23 -8.47
N GLU A 107 -5.90 -1.91 -7.69
CA GLU A 107 -5.89 -1.82 -6.25
C GLU A 107 -4.51 -1.36 -5.81
N LEU A 108 -4.45 -0.38 -4.91
CA LEU A 108 -3.26 0.04 -4.17
C LEU A 108 -3.60 -0.02 -2.69
N TYR A 109 -2.83 -0.81 -1.98
CA TYR A 109 -3.06 -1.06 -0.57
C TYR A 109 -1.84 -0.59 0.25
N ASN A 110 -2.10 0.23 1.27
CA ASN A 110 -1.12 0.65 2.27
C ASN A 110 -1.73 0.44 3.66
N TYR A 111 -1.07 -0.36 4.47
CA TYR A 111 -1.56 -0.73 5.79
C TYR A 111 -0.42 -0.91 6.78
N THR A 112 -0.64 -0.54 8.04
CA THR A 112 0.29 -0.79 9.14
C THR A 112 -0.31 -1.80 10.11
N VAL A 113 0.55 -2.68 10.63
CA VAL A 113 0.19 -3.69 11.61
C VAL A 113 1.15 -3.59 12.79
N ASP A 114 0.59 -3.51 13.98
CA ASP A 114 1.34 -3.66 15.21
C ASP A 114 1.87 -5.08 15.31
N VAL A 115 3.18 -5.23 15.47
CA VAL A 115 3.82 -6.53 15.60
C VAL A 115 4.79 -6.54 16.77
N THR A 116 5.14 -7.73 17.27
CA THR A 116 6.09 -7.89 18.38
C THR A 116 7.50 -7.50 17.93
N PRO A 117 8.20 -6.55 18.59
CA PRO A 117 9.58 -6.22 18.28
C PRO A 117 10.54 -7.39 18.46
N GLY A 118 11.71 -7.32 17.84
CA GLY A 118 12.77 -8.32 17.98
C GLY A 118 12.72 -9.45 16.96
N TYR A 119 11.91 -9.33 15.93
CA TYR A 119 11.72 -10.35 14.88
C TYR A 119 11.78 -9.77 13.47
N TYR A 120 12.07 -10.64 12.53
CA TYR A 120 11.86 -10.39 11.09
C TYR A 120 10.43 -10.71 10.72
N TYR A 121 9.85 -9.87 9.84
CA TYR A 121 8.50 -10.05 9.30
C TYR A 121 8.51 -10.03 7.79
N ARG A 122 7.63 -10.80 7.17
CA ARG A 122 7.29 -10.75 5.76
C ARG A 122 5.81 -11.06 5.56
N VAL A 123 5.29 -10.74 4.39
CA VAL A 123 3.90 -11.01 4.02
C VAL A 123 3.85 -11.96 2.85
N LYS A 124 2.93 -12.92 2.91
CA LYS A 124 2.50 -13.74 1.77
C LYS A 124 1.06 -13.38 1.45
N CYS A 125 0.73 -13.28 0.18
CA CYS A 125 -0.64 -13.10 -0.27
C CYS A 125 -0.83 -13.62 -1.68
N ASP A 126 -2.08 -13.66 -2.12
CA ASP A 126 -2.47 -13.89 -3.51
C ASP A 126 -3.03 -12.60 -4.09
N HIS A 127 -2.39 -12.05 -5.13
CA HIS A 127 -2.99 -11.02 -5.97
C HIS A 127 -4.11 -11.67 -6.78
N TYR A 128 -5.30 -11.13 -6.69
CA TYR A 128 -6.52 -11.71 -7.25
C TYR A 128 -7.22 -10.74 -8.18
N ALA A 129 -7.74 -11.27 -9.29
CA ALA A 129 -8.62 -10.56 -10.20
C ALA A 129 -9.74 -11.49 -10.69
N LYS A 130 -10.97 -10.94 -10.79
CA LYS A 130 -12.13 -11.61 -11.33
C LYS A 130 -12.85 -10.71 -12.33
N GLU A 131 -13.09 -11.22 -13.52
CA GLU A 131 -13.80 -10.52 -14.58
C GLU A 131 -15.26 -10.21 -14.25
N LYS A 132 -15.80 -9.19 -14.94
CA LYS A 132 -17.23 -8.95 -15.04
C LYS A 132 -17.83 -9.92 -16.05
N GLY A 133 -18.72 -10.78 -15.61
CA GLY A 133 -19.41 -11.73 -16.47
C GLY A 133 -20.64 -12.31 -15.81
N LEU A 134 -21.65 -12.67 -16.63
CA LEU A 134 -22.86 -13.33 -16.14
C LEU A 134 -22.71 -14.86 -16.12
N PHE A 135 -21.88 -15.41 -17.03
CA PHE A 135 -21.65 -16.84 -17.16
C PHE A 135 -20.14 -17.10 -17.20
N PHE A 136 -19.64 -17.87 -16.22
CA PHE A 136 -18.25 -18.34 -16.12
C PHE A 136 -17.19 -17.21 -16.27
N PRO A 137 -17.22 -16.17 -15.42
CA PRO A 137 -16.20 -15.14 -15.46
C PRO A 137 -14.84 -15.75 -15.10
N ASP A 138 -13.81 -15.37 -15.86
CA ASP A 138 -12.45 -15.81 -15.58
C ASP A 138 -11.94 -15.19 -14.27
N GLU A 139 -11.13 -15.97 -13.55
CA GLU A 139 -10.45 -15.56 -12.32
C GLU A 139 -8.97 -15.86 -12.45
N GLU A 140 -8.14 -14.95 -11.94
CA GLU A 140 -6.70 -15.16 -11.84
C GLU A 140 -6.23 -14.90 -10.42
N SER A 141 -5.30 -15.75 -9.94
CA SER A 141 -4.64 -15.63 -8.66
C SER A 141 -3.14 -15.83 -8.82
N ILE A 142 -2.33 -14.88 -8.31
CA ILE A 142 -0.87 -14.92 -8.37
C ILE A 142 -0.31 -14.79 -6.97
N SER A 143 0.29 -15.88 -6.46
CA SER A 143 0.90 -15.85 -5.12
C SER A 143 2.19 -15.04 -5.12
N ASN A 144 2.36 -14.22 -4.08
CA ASN A 144 3.54 -13.40 -3.88
C ASN A 144 4.00 -13.46 -2.41
N THR A 145 5.30 -13.24 -2.23
CA THR A 145 5.91 -13.09 -0.90
C THR A 145 6.79 -11.85 -0.92
N SER A 146 6.61 -10.95 0.04
CA SER A 146 7.37 -9.71 0.16
C SER A 146 8.85 -9.97 0.51
N ASN A 147 9.67 -8.90 0.44
CA ASN A 147 10.90 -8.83 1.21
C ASN A 147 10.63 -9.07 2.70
N SER A 148 11.68 -9.25 3.48
CA SER A 148 11.59 -9.28 4.94
C SER A 148 12.15 -8.00 5.55
N VAL A 149 11.65 -7.61 6.74
CA VAL A 149 12.12 -6.47 7.50
C VAL A 149 12.25 -6.86 8.98
N TYR A 150 13.28 -6.35 9.66
CA TYR A 150 13.44 -6.48 11.11
C TYR A 150 12.72 -5.33 11.80
N ILE A 151 11.93 -5.64 12.82
CA ILE A 151 11.24 -4.64 13.67
C ILE A 151 11.95 -4.61 15.02
N ASN A 152 12.56 -3.49 15.36
CA ASN A 152 13.30 -3.24 16.60
C ASN A 152 12.47 -2.47 17.63
#